data_9354e9de6a7c630844d4fe067651029a
#
_entry.id   9354e9de6a7c630844d4fe067651029a
#
_cell.length_a   1.000
_cell.length_b   1.000
_cell.length_c   1.000
_cell.angle_alpha   90.00
_cell.angle_beta   90.00
_cell.angle_gamma   90.00
#
_symmetry.space_group_name_H-M   'P 1'
#
loop_
_entity.id
_entity.type
_entity.pdbx_description
1 polymer ?
#
loop_
_entity_poly.entity_id
_entity_poly.type
_entity_poly.pdbx_seq_one_letter_code
_entity_poly.pdbx_strand_id
1 'polypeptide(L)'
;GQIPINPETGNIVEGGIYEQTEQVMKNLEGILTEAGYTFDNVVKSTCLLSDMANFSAMNEVYGKRFSQNPPARAAFAVRTLPKEVLVEIEMIAAK
;
A
#
# COMPACT_ATOMS: atom_id res chain seq x y z
N GLY A 1 -1.07 -7.82 5.22
CA GLY A 1 -0.85 -6.40 4.96
C GLY A 1 0.61 -6.03 4.88
N GLN A 2 0.91 -4.98 4.12
CA GLN A 2 2.28 -4.52 3.95
C GLN A 2 2.47 -3.15 4.57
N ILE A 3 3.58 -2.99 5.29
CA ILE A 3 4.03 -1.72 5.84
C ILE A 3 5.31 -1.30 5.10
N PRO A 4 5.73 -0.02 5.19
CA PRO A 4 6.80 0.50 4.32
C PRO A 4 8.21 0.10 4.77
N ILE A 5 8.47 -1.20 4.83
CA ILE A 5 9.80 -1.74 5.13
C ILE A 5 10.59 -1.86 3.84
N ASN A 6 11.82 -1.33 3.84
CA ASN A 6 12.76 -1.57 2.76
C ASN A 6 13.29 -3.00 2.90
N PRO A 7 13.05 -3.90 1.93
CA PRO A 7 13.44 -5.29 2.07
C PRO A 7 14.96 -5.49 2.10
N GLU A 8 15.73 -4.55 1.60
CA GLU A 8 17.19 -4.64 1.62
C GLU A 8 17.77 -4.32 3.01
N THR A 9 17.14 -3.44 3.76
CA THR A 9 17.66 -3.00 5.07
C THR A 9 16.87 -3.58 6.24
N GLY A 10 15.62 -3.97 6.01
CA GLY A 10 14.71 -4.41 7.07
C GLY A 10 14.13 -3.25 7.89
N ASN A 11 14.41 -2.02 7.51
CA ASN A 11 13.96 -0.83 8.24
C ASN A 11 12.84 -0.11 7.50
N ILE A 12 12.06 0.65 8.27
CA ILE A 12 11.05 1.54 7.68
C ILE A 12 11.78 2.59 6.84
N VAL A 13 11.28 2.86 5.64
CA VAL A 13 11.88 3.87 4.77
C VAL A 13 11.77 5.25 5.39
N GLU A 14 12.77 6.08 5.13
CA GLU A 14 12.75 7.47 5.55
C GLU A 14 11.79 8.27 4.69
N GLY A 15 11.26 9.35 5.24
CA GLY A 15 10.35 10.24 4.54
C GLY A 15 8.94 10.16 5.10
N GLY A 16 8.03 10.82 4.42
CA GLY A 16 6.64 10.93 4.84
C GLY A 16 5.73 9.98 4.09
N ILE A 17 4.48 10.43 3.94
CA ILE A 17 3.42 9.59 3.37
C ILE A 17 3.71 9.17 1.93
N TYR A 18 4.31 10.03 1.10
CA TYR A 18 4.62 9.68 -0.28
C TYR A 18 5.64 8.55 -0.35
N GLU A 19 6.75 8.69 0.38
CA GLU A 19 7.82 7.69 0.41
C GLU A 19 7.34 6.37 1.00
N GLN A 20 6.57 6.45 2.08
CA GLN A 20 6.04 5.25 2.72
C GLN A 20 5.05 4.53 1.81
N THR A 21 4.14 5.25 1.17
CA THR A 21 3.16 4.63 0.27
C THR A 21 3.86 4.01 -0.94
N GLU A 22 4.85 4.70 -1.52
CA GLU A 22 5.60 4.16 -2.66
C GLU A 22 6.28 2.84 -2.27
N GLN A 23 6.89 2.77 -1.10
CA GLN A 23 7.55 1.54 -0.65
C GLN A 23 6.54 0.42 -0.42
N VAL A 24 5.39 0.72 0.16
CA VAL A 24 4.32 -0.27 0.34
C VAL A 24 3.88 -0.83 -1.01
N MET A 25 3.67 0.04 -1.99
CA MET A 25 3.23 -0.39 -3.32
C MET A 25 4.30 -1.23 -4.02
N LYS A 26 5.57 -0.89 -3.87
CA LYS A 26 6.66 -1.72 -4.40
C LYS A 26 6.69 -3.09 -3.74
N ASN A 27 6.49 -3.15 -2.43
CA ASN A 27 6.47 -4.41 -1.71
C ASN A 27 5.30 -5.30 -2.18
N LEU A 28 4.13 -4.70 -2.38
CA LEU A 28 2.97 -5.41 -2.90
C LEU A 28 3.21 -5.90 -4.33
N GLU A 29 3.81 -5.08 -5.17
CA GLU A 29 4.16 -5.47 -6.53
C GLU A 29 5.08 -6.70 -6.55
N GLY A 30 6.09 -6.70 -5.67
CA GLY A 30 7.00 -7.84 -5.55
C GLY A 30 6.29 -9.11 -5.14
N ILE A 31 5.37 -9.03 -4.18
CA ILE A 31 4.59 -10.17 -3.73
C ILE A 31 3.69 -10.68 -4.84
N LEU A 32 2.99 -9.79 -5.54
CA LEU A 32 2.13 -10.16 -6.65
C LEU A 32 2.91 -10.86 -7.76
N THR A 33 4.05 -10.28 -8.14
CA THR A 33 4.91 -10.84 -9.18
C THR A 33 5.39 -12.25 -8.80
N GLU A 34 5.82 -12.43 -7.56
CA GLU A 34 6.27 -13.73 -7.06
C GLU A 34 5.16 -14.79 -7.14
N ALA A 35 3.92 -14.36 -6.91
CA ALA A 35 2.76 -15.26 -6.98
C ALA A 35 2.22 -15.43 -8.39
N GLY A 36 2.80 -14.77 -9.39
CA GLY A 36 2.34 -14.85 -10.78
C GLY A 36 1.17 -13.93 -11.10
N TYR A 37 0.99 -12.86 -10.31
CA TYR A 37 -0.08 -11.89 -10.48
C TYR A 37 0.48 -10.52 -10.85
N THR A 38 -0.40 -9.64 -11.29
CA THR A 38 -0.11 -8.20 -11.47
C THR A 38 -1.17 -7.39 -10.71
N PHE A 39 -1.03 -6.08 -10.69
CA PHE A 39 -2.06 -5.21 -10.09
C PHE A 39 -3.42 -5.37 -10.78
N ASP A 40 -3.45 -5.78 -12.05
CA ASP A 40 -4.72 -6.04 -12.75
C ASP A 40 -5.52 -7.18 -12.13
N ASN A 41 -4.87 -8.05 -11.39
CA ASN A 41 -5.52 -9.17 -10.72
C ASN A 41 -6.03 -8.82 -9.31
N VAL A 42 -5.75 -7.62 -8.82
CA VAL A 42 -6.20 -7.20 -7.49
C VAL A 42 -7.69 -6.91 -7.56
N VAL A 43 -8.46 -7.56 -6.70
CA VAL A 43 -9.92 -7.41 -6.65
C VAL A 43 -10.38 -6.56 -5.48
N LYS A 44 -9.57 -6.46 -4.44
CA LYS A 44 -9.89 -5.65 -3.27
C LYS A 44 -8.63 -5.16 -2.58
N SER A 45 -8.66 -3.91 -2.12
CA SER A 45 -7.60 -3.32 -1.30
C SER A 45 -8.19 -2.74 -0.02
N THR A 46 -7.43 -2.81 1.06
CA THR A 46 -7.72 -2.10 2.30
C THR A 46 -6.53 -1.22 2.63
N CYS A 47 -6.76 0.08 2.68
CA CYS A 47 -5.72 1.07 2.97
C CYS A 47 -5.94 1.63 4.38
N LEU A 48 -5.01 1.36 5.28
CA LEU A 48 -5.06 1.82 6.66
C LEU A 48 -4.09 2.97 6.83
N LEU A 49 -4.56 4.05 7.46
CA LEU A 49 -3.76 5.26 7.67
C LEU A 49 -3.71 5.57 9.17
N SER A 50 -2.62 6.17 9.60
CA SER A 50 -2.54 6.69 10.97
C SER A 50 -3.32 8.00 11.12
N ASP A 51 -3.60 8.70 10.02
CA ASP A 51 -4.33 9.96 9.99
C ASP A 51 -4.94 10.15 8.61
N MET A 52 -6.24 10.41 8.54
CA MET A 52 -6.92 10.65 7.26
C MET A 52 -6.45 11.92 6.55
N ALA A 53 -5.74 12.81 7.23
CA ALA A 53 -5.11 13.96 6.57
C ALA A 53 -4.11 13.51 5.49
N ASN A 54 -3.61 12.29 5.57
CA ASN A 54 -2.68 11.72 4.59
C ASN A 54 -3.39 11.00 3.43
N PHE A 55 -4.72 10.99 3.41
CA PHE A 55 -5.45 10.20 2.40
C PHE A 55 -5.15 10.66 0.98
N SER A 56 -5.22 11.97 0.71
CA SER A 56 -5.01 12.48 -0.66
C SER A 56 -3.63 12.14 -1.20
N ALA A 57 -2.60 12.30 -0.38
CA ALA A 57 -1.23 11.98 -0.78
C ALA A 57 -1.06 10.48 -1.00
N MET A 58 -1.58 9.65 -0.10
CA MET A 58 -1.55 8.19 -0.25
C MET A 58 -2.27 7.78 -1.54
N ASN A 59 -3.45 8.34 -1.77
CA ASN A 59 -4.27 7.99 -2.93
C ASN A 59 -3.59 8.36 -4.25
N GLU A 60 -2.85 9.46 -4.26
CA GLU A 60 -2.09 9.87 -5.45
C GLU A 60 -1.08 8.81 -5.86
N VAL A 61 -0.34 8.25 -4.90
CA VAL A 61 0.65 7.20 -5.15
C VAL A 61 -0.05 5.88 -5.50
N TYR A 62 -1.05 5.51 -4.70
CA TYR A 62 -1.83 4.29 -4.90
C TYR A 62 -2.46 4.25 -6.30
N GLY A 63 -3.08 5.36 -6.71
CA GLY A 63 -3.81 5.43 -7.97
C GLY A 63 -2.95 5.23 -9.21
N LYS A 64 -1.65 5.47 -9.11
CA LYS A 64 -0.75 5.27 -10.25
C LYS A 64 -0.67 3.83 -10.71
N ARG A 65 -0.98 2.88 -9.82
CA ARG A 65 -0.95 1.45 -10.13
C ARG A 65 -2.25 0.95 -10.75
N PHE A 66 -3.32 1.75 -10.70
CA PHE A 66 -4.65 1.34 -11.13
C PHE A 66 -5.23 2.33 -12.14
N SER A 67 -4.66 2.34 -13.35
CA SER A 67 -5.10 3.24 -14.41
C SER A 67 -6.41 2.78 -15.06
N GLN A 68 -6.73 1.47 -14.96
CA GLN A 68 -7.94 0.87 -15.53
C GLN A 68 -8.48 -0.14 -14.51
N ASN A 69 -9.81 -0.25 -14.44
CA ASN A 69 -10.47 -1.25 -13.59
C ASN A 69 -9.91 -1.29 -12.16
N PRO A 70 -9.93 -0.16 -11.44
CA PRO A 70 -9.43 -0.17 -10.06
C PRO A 70 -10.22 -1.16 -9.21
N PRO A 71 -9.57 -1.82 -8.23
CA PRO A 71 -10.26 -2.76 -7.37
C PRO A 71 -11.20 -2.05 -6.41
N ALA A 72 -12.12 -2.82 -5.81
CA ALA A 72 -12.87 -2.33 -4.67
C ALA A 72 -11.88 -1.94 -3.57
N ARG A 73 -12.19 -0.88 -2.83
CA ARG A 73 -11.29 -0.37 -1.81
C ARG A 73 -12.03 0.18 -0.62
N ALA A 74 -11.51 -0.11 0.57
CA ALA A 74 -11.84 0.58 1.80
C ALA A 74 -10.59 1.34 2.26
N ALA A 75 -10.77 2.55 2.77
CA ALA A 75 -9.67 3.33 3.32
C ALA A 75 -10.17 4.05 4.56
N PHE A 76 -9.45 3.89 5.67
CA PHE A 76 -9.82 4.53 6.92
C PHE A 76 -8.62 4.67 7.84
N ALA A 77 -8.73 5.57 8.82
CA ALA A 77 -7.69 5.76 9.82
C ALA A 77 -7.90 4.77 10.96
N VAL A 78 -6.78 4.30 11.50
CA VAL A 78 -6.75 3.48 12.70
C VAL A 78 -5.95 4.22 13.76
N ARG A 79 -6.08 3.79 15.00
CA ARG A 79 -5.41 4.46 16.11
C ARG A 79 -3.89 4.36 16.00
N THR A 80 -3.38 3.18 15.65
CA THR A 80 -1.94 2.93 15.57
C THR A 80 -1.68 1.82 14.57
N LEU A 81 -0.64 1.97 13.78
CA LEU A 81 -0.16 0.95 12.86
C LEU A 81 1.14 0.32 13.41
N PRO A 82 1.49 -0.90 12.96
CA PRO A 82 2.75 -1.53 13.37
C PRO A 82 3.93 -0.58 13.12
N LYS A 83 4.86 -0.53 14.08
CA LYS A 83 6.05 0.33 14.02
C LYS A 83 5.72 1.81 13.83
N GLU A 84 4.48 2.21 14.16
CA GLU A 84 4.02 3.60 14.06
C GLU A 84 4.18 4.19 12.66
N VAL A 85 4.03 3.37 11.63
CA VAL A 85 4.06 3.83 10.25
C VAL A 85 2.82 4.66 9.92
N LEU A 86 2.87 5.39 8.82
CA LEU A 86 1.76 6.25 8.39
C LEU A 86 0.73 5.50 7.56
N VAL A 87 1.12 4.38 6.94
CA VAL A 87 0.25 3.65 6.03
C VAL A 87 0.55 2.15 6.07
N GLU A 88 -0.52 1.35 5.92
CA GLU A 88 -0.45 -0.08 5.71
C GLU A 88 -1.50 -0.43 4.68
N ILE A 89 -1.17 -1.28 3.70
CA ILE A 89 -2.11 -1.69 2.65
C ILE A 89 -2.11 -3.20 2.55
N GLU A 90 -3.30 -3.79 2.47
CA GLU A 90 -3.46 -5.19 2.12
C GLU A 90 -4.25 -5.30 0.83
N MET A 91 -3.99 -6.38 0.08
CA MET A 91 -4.67 -6.63 -1.18
C MET A 91 -5.08 -8.09 -1.28
N ILE A 92 -6.19 -8.32 -1.98
CA ILE A 92 -6.62 -9.66 -2.37
C ILE A 92 -6.57 -9.70 -3.89
N ALA A 93 -5.89 -10.70 -4.42
CA ALA A 93 -5.75 -10.88 -5.87
C ALA A 93 -6.33 -12.23 -6.26
N ALA A 94 -6.91 -12.28 -7.46
CA ALA A 94 -7.49 -13.49 -8.00
C ALA A 94 -7.40 -13.46 -9.54
N LYS A 95 -7.26 -14.64 -10.11
CA LYS A 95 -7.30 -14.82 -11.58
C LYS A 95 -8.58 -15.50 -12.00
#